data_13edfcfd6bfec339b11a498d7c7a5f19
#
_entry.id   13edfcfd6bfec339b11a498d7c7a5f19
#
_cell.length_a   1.000
_cell.length_b   1.000
_cell.length_c   1.000
_cell.angle_alpha   90.00
_cell.angle_beta   90.00
_cell.angle_gamma   90.00
#
_symmetry.space_group_name_H-M   'P 1'
#
loop_
_entity.id
_entity.type
_entity.pdbx_description
1 polymer ?
#
loop_
_entity_poly.entity_id
_entity_poly.type
_entity_poly.pdbx_seq_one_letter_code
_entity_poly.pdbx_strand_id
1 'polypeptide(L)'
;LSSTRVMATCAILGQAVGTAASIAVQQDCSPRDVYLNHILLLKQTLMDDDCYLPWNTRDVGDISKDALLAASEGDPLPLRNGTDRPVGKTDNGWAGSLGSFVEYRFDQPTQINRCRFVFDSDLERDSCTGHEKYKTLPMLCNRFYNMEPFGFPQTMVKDFDLVYLDEAGEWKLLKQVRNNYQRLCFVK
;
A
#
# COMPACT_ATOMS: atom_id res chain seq x y z
N LEU A 1 22.88 11.59 15.33
CA LEU A 1 22.62 10.22 15.86
C LEU A 1 21.26 10.06 16.55
N SER A 2 20.54 11.13 16.92
CA SER A 2 19.23 11.01 17.58
C SER A 2 18.14 10.40 16.70
N SER A 3 18.10 10.73 15.42
CA SER A 3 17.10 10.22 14.46
C SER A 3 17.21 8.71 14.19
N THR A 4 18.40 8.12 14.34
CA THR A 4 18.61 6.68 14.15
C THR A 4 18.24 5.84 15.37
N ARG A 5 17.90 6.48 16.50
CA ARG A 5 17.52 5.82 17.76
C ARG A 5 16.01 5.73 17.98
N VAL A 6 15.22 6.19 17.01
CA VAL A 6 13.76 6.15 17.04
C VAL A 6 13.28 4.73 16.72
N MET A 7 12.33 4.23 17.48
CA MET A 7 11.80 2.86 17.31
C MET A 7 11.31 2.58 15.90
N ALA A 8 10.62 3.52 15.26
CA ALA A 8 10.15 3.37 13.90
C ALA A 8 11.30 3.22 12.89
N THR A 9 12.37 4.00 13.04
CA THR A 9 13.58 3.84 12.22
C THR A 9 14.23 2.48 12.43
N CYS A 10 14.32 2.02 13.67
CA CYS A 10 14.87 0.70 13.99
C CYS A 10 14.01 -0.42 13.38
N ALA A 11 12.68 -0.28 13.40
CA ALA A 11 11.77 -1.25 12.80
C ALA A 11 11.98 -1.36 11.28
N ILE A 12 12.10 -0.22 10.58
CA ILE A 12 12.38 -0.20 9.13
C ILE A 12 13.75 -0.83 8.82
N LEU A 13 14.77 -0.51 9.59
CA LEU A 13 16.08 -1.14 9.43
C LEU A 13 16.02 -2.64 9.67
N GLY A 14 15.29 -3.08 10.70
CA GLY A 14 15.07 -4.50 10.99
C GLY A 14 14.35 -5.22 9.84
N GLN A 15 13.31 -4.62 9.28
CA GLN A 15 12.62 -5.13 8.10
C GLN A 15 13.58 -5.30 6.92
N ALA A 16 14.36 -4.25 6.62
CA ALA A 16 15.32 -4.30 5.51
C ALA A 16 16.38 -5.40 5.69
N VAL A 17 16.94 -5.52 6.91
CA VAL A 17 17.94 -6.56 7.21
C VAL A 17 17.34 -7.95 7.17
N GLY A 18 16.14 -8.15 7.72
CA GLY A 18 15.43 -9.43 7.70
C GLY A 18 15.10 -9.88 6.27
N THR A 19 14.62 -8.96 5.43
CA THR A 19 14.33 -9.24 4.01
C THR A 19 15.63 -9.57 3.26
N ALA A 20 16.71 -8.82 3.49
CA ALA A 20 18.01 -9.10 2.87
C ALA A 20 18.55 -10.46 3.29
N ALA A 21 18.43 -10.84 4.55
CA ALA A 21 18.84 -12.15 5.05
C ALA A 21 18.02 -13.29 4.39
N SER A 22 16.71 -13.10 4.23
CA SER A 22 15.86 -14.06 3.51
C SER A 22 16.31 -14.24 2.05
N ILE A 23 16.61 -13.14 1.35
CA ILE A 23 17.12 -13.19 -0.02
C ILE A 23 18.47 -13.90 -0.07
N ALA A 24 19.39 -13.61 0.86
CA ALA A 24 20.69 -14.26 0.91
C ALA A 24 20.57 -15.80 1.02
N VAL A 25 19.65 -16.27 1.88
CA VAL A 25 19.38 -17.70 2.03
C VAL A 25 18.74 -18.29 0.78
N GLN A 26 17.76 -17.60 0.18
CA GLN A 26 17.06 -18.09 -1.02
C GLN A 26 17.96 -18.14 -2.26
N GLN A 27 18.92 -17.21 -2.36
CA GLN A 27 19.85 -17.12 -3.48
C GLN A 27 21.19 -17.82 -3.20
N ASP A 28 21.32 -18.47 -2.04
CA ASP A 28 22.56 -19.12 -1.57
C ASP A 28 23.79 -18.21 -1.74
N CYS A 29 23.68 -16.98 -1.25
CA CYS A 29 24.70 -15.96 -1.44
C CYS A 29 25.05 -15.23 -0.11
N SER A 30 26.19 -14.52 -0.11
CA SER A 30 26.59 -13.73 1.06
C SER A 30 25.73 -12.47 1.22
N PRO A 31 25.65 -11.88 2.42
CA PRO A 31 24.98 -10.59 2.61
C PRO A 31 25.56 -9.47 1.71
N ARG A 32 26.85 -9.54 1.37
CA ARG A 32 27.49 -8.59 0.46
C ARG A 32 26.99 -8.76 -0.97
N ASP A 33 26.73 -9.98 -1.39
CA ASP A 33 26.22 -10.28 -2.73
C ASP A 33 24.77 -9.79 -2.88
N VAL A 34 23.96 -9.77 -1.82
CA VAL A 34 22.64 -9.16 -1.88
C VAL A 34 22.74 -7.69 -2.28
N TYR A 35 23.69 -6.96 -1.73
CA TYR A 35 23.92 -5.56 -2.12
C TYR A 35 24.41 -5.44 -3.56
N LEU A 36 25.36 -6.29 -3.98
CA LEU A 36 26.01 -6.18 -5.29
C LEU A 36 25.12 -6.68 -6.44
N ASN A 37 24.38 -7.76 -6.23
CA ASN A 37 23.73 -8.52 -7.29
C ASN A 37 22.19 -8.56 -7.15
N HIS A 38 21.64 -8.35 -5.95
CA HIS A 38 20.20 -8.51 -5.67
C HIS A 38 19.55 -7.28 -5.04
N ILE A 39 20.18 -6.11 -5.11
CA ILE A 39 19.66 -4.88 -4.48
C ILE A 39 18.31 -4.47 -5.08
N LEU A 40 18.07 -4.71 -6.37
CA LEU A 40 16.79 -4.40 -7.00
C LEU A 40 15.68 -5.33 -6.48
N LEU A 41 15.99 -6.62 -6.32
CA LEU A 41 15.07 -7.58 -5.71
C LEU A 41 14.73 -7.19 -4.27
N LEU A 42 15.73 -6.80 -3.48
CA LEU A 42 15.52 -6.33 -2.11
C LEU A 42 14.59 -5.11 -2.05
N LYS A 43 14.86 -4.11 -2.88
CA LYS A 43 14.02 -2.90 -2.95
C LYS A 43 12.58 -3.23 -3.37
N GLN A 44 12.43 -4.06 -4.40
CA GLN A 44 11.11 -4.47 -4.89
C GLN A 44 10.33 -5.22 -3.80
N THR A 45 10.96 -6.20 -3.14
CA THR A 45 10.32 -6.95 -2.05
C THR A 45 9.88 -6.05 -0.91
N LEU A 46 10.71 -5.10 -0.49
CA LEU A 46 10.36 -4.13 0.55
C LEU A 46 9.18 -3.25 0.13
N MET A 47 9.15 -2.78 -1.11
CA MET A 47 8.04 -1.95 -1.61
C MET A 47 6.76 -2.78 -1.79
N ASP A 48 6.85 -4.05 -2.15
CA ASP A 48 5.70 -4.95 -2.20
C ASP A 48 5.07 -5.15 -0.82
N ASP A 49 5.87 -5.09 0.24
CA ASP A 49 5.45 -5.11 1.64
C ASP A 49 5.10 -3.71 2.21
N ASP A 50 4.82 -2.74 1.33
CA ASP A 50 4.44 -1.36 1.66
C ASP A 50 5.54 -0.56 2.40
N CYS A 51 6.79 -0.98 2.32
CA CYS A 51 7.91 -0.18 2.83
C CYS A 51 8.19 0.98 1.87
N TYR A 52 8.12 2.21 2.37
CA TYR A 52 8.42 3.38 1.55
C TYR A 52 9.92 3.58 1.40
N LEU A 53 10.40 3.50 0.17
CA LEU A 53 11.77 3.82 -0.21
C LEU A 53 11.77 5.13 -1.02
N PRO A 54 12.20 6.26 -0.43
CA PRO A 54 12.25 7.53 -1.14
C PRO A 54 12.99 7.42 -2.48
N TRP A 55 12.47 8.11 -3.49
CA TRP A 55 13.00 8.13 -4.87
C TRP A 55 13.04 6.76 -5.58
N ASN A 56 12.36 5.76 -5.04
CA ASN A 56 12.18 4.48 -5.72
C ASN A 56 10.70 4.27 -6.03
N THR A 57 10.46 3.61 -7.14
CA THR A 57 9.12 3.24 -7.62
C THR A 57 9.05 1.73 -7.70
N ARG A 58 7.98 1.16 -7.17
CA ARG A 58 7.72 -0.27 -7.23
C ARG A 58 7.42 -0.68 -8.68
N ASP A 59 7.99 -1.76 -9.12
CA ASP A 59 7.61 -2.35 -10.40
C ASP A 59 6.22 -2.99 -10.29
N VAL A 60 5.31 -2.54 -11.12
CA VAL A 60 3.95 -3.06 -11.23
C VAL A 60 3.98 -4.24 -12.21
N GLY A 61 3.41 -5.38 -11.84
CA GLY A 61 3.41 -6.56 -12.68
C GLY A 61 2.73 -6.34 -14.04
N ASP A 62 3.20 -7.02 -15.07
CA ASP A 62 2.76 -6.84 -16.46
C ASP A 62 1.25 -7.00 -16.63
N ILE A 63 0.63 -7.97 -15.94
CA ILE A 63 -0.82 -8.16 -15.94
C ILE A 63 -1.57 -6.85 -15.60
N SER A 64 -1.09 -6.10 -14.60
CA SER A 64 -1.71 -4.82 -14.23
C SER A 64 -1.39 -3.70 -15.21
N LYS A 65 -0.21 -3.74 -15.85
CA LYS A 65 0.20 -2.72 -16.85
C LYS A 65 -0.57 -2.88 -18.15
N ASP A 66 -0.80 -4.10 -18.58
CA ASP A 66 -1.40 -4.43 -19.87
C ASP A 66 -2.93 -4.31 -19.85
N ALA A 67 -3.56 -4.38 -18.68
CA ALA A 67 -4.98 -4.23 -18.54
C ALA A 67 -5.47 -2.83 -18.93
N LEU A 68 -6.61 -2.75 -19.60
CA LEU A 68 -7.36 -1.49 -19.71
C LEU A 68 -7.97 -1.17 -18.34
N LEU A 69 -7.56 -0.06 -17.77
CA LEU A 69 -8.00 0.38 -16.45
C LEU A 69 -9.13 1.41 -16.60
N ALA A 70 -10.25 1.16 -15.94
CA ALA A 70 -11.40 2.04 -15.90
C ALA A 70 -11.92 2.19 -14.46
N ALA A 71 -12.62 3.27 -14.19
CA ALA A 71 -13.28 3.50 -12.91
C ALA A 71 -14.66 4.12 -13.13
N SER A 72 -15.55 3.96 -12.16
CA SER A 72 -16.88 4.58 -12.17
C SER A 72 -16.81 6.11 -12.07
N GLU A 73 -15.75 6.63 -11.46
CA GLU A 73 -15.47 8.06 -11.31
C GLU A 73 -13.97 8.31 -11.14
N GLY A 74 -13.52 9.52 -11.42
CA GLY A 74 -12.12 9.93 -11.28
C GLY A 74 -11.17 9.25 -12.27
N ASP A 75 -9.88 9.44 -12.06
CA ASP A 75 -8.81 8.84 -12.85
C ASP A 75 -8.15 7.69 -12.08
N PRO A 76 -8.27 6.43 -12.55
CA PRO A 76 -7.67 5.28 -11.88
C PRO A 76 -6.19 5.05 -12.25
N LEU A 77 -5.63 5.77 -13.22
CA LEU A 77 -4.26 5.55 -13.70
C LEU A 77 -3.20 5.59 -12.59
N PRO A 78 -3.31 6.45 -11.55
CA PRO A 78 -2.36 6.45 -10.44
C PRO A 78 -2.23 5.11 -9.72
N LEU A 79 -3.24 4.24 -9.74
CA LEU A 79 -3.22 2.93 -9.08
C LEU A 79 -2.12 1.99 -9.61
N ARG A 80 -1.56 2.27 -10.78
CA ARG A 80 -0.49 1.47 -11.39
C ARG A 80 0.80 2.24 -11.66
N ASN A 81 1.00 3.37 -11.00
CA ASN A 81 2.23 4.15 -11.15
C ASN A 81 3.39 3.66 -10.27
N GLY A 82 3.15 2.65 -9.41
CA GLY A 82 4.15 2.06 -8.55
C GLY A 82 4.48 2.88 -7.29
N THR A 83 3.68 3.90 -6.97
CA THR A 83 3.82 4.73 -5.77
C THR A 83 2.55 4.63 -4.95
N ASP A 84 2.64 4.00 -3.79
CA ASP A 84 1.48 3.63 -2.98
C ASP A 84 1.11 4.67 -1.91
N ARG A 85 1.50 5.93 -2.10
CA ARG A 85 1.20 7.03 -1.15
C ARG A 85 1.38 8.40 -1.79
N PRO A 86 0.81 9.46 -1.22
CA PRO A 86 1.10 10.83 -1.65
C PRO A 86 2.58 11.16 -1.53
N VAL A 87 3.11 11.85 -2.54
CA VAL A 87 4.50 12.36 -2.55
C VAL A 87 4.47 13.83 -2.95
N GLY A 88 4.83 14.70 -2.04
CA GLY A 88 4.75 16.15 -2.24
C GLY A 88 3.29 16.58 -2.44
N LYS A 89 2.97 17.11 -3.63
CA LYS A 89 1.61 17.53 -3.99
C LYS A 89 0.89 16.51 -4.90
N THR A 90 1.54 15.41 -5.22
CA THR A 90 0.98 14.37 -6.09
C THR A 90 0.29 13.32 -5.25
N ASP A 91 -1.01 13.17 -5.46
CA ASP A 91 -1.76 12.05 -4.96
C ASP A 91 -1.56 10.87 -5.94
N ASN A 92 -1.01 9.78 -5.44
CA ASN A 92 -0.74 8.56 -6.21
C ASN A 92 -1.83 7.50 -5.97
N GLY A 93 -3.03 7.94 -5.69
CA GLY A 93 -4.18 7.09 -5.40
C GLY A 93 -5.35 7.36 -6.32
N TRP A 94 -6.40 6.60 -6.12
CA TRP A 94 -7.73 6.83 -6.66
C TRP A 94 -8.72 6.98 -5.51
N ALA A 95 -9.57 7.97 -5.59
CA ALA A 95 -10.64 8.21 -4.63
C ALA A 95 -11.99 8.13 -5.33
N GLY A 96 -12.94 7.48 -4.69
CA GLY A 96 -14.30 7.35 -5.16
C GLY A 96 -15.32 7.39 -4.02
N SER A 97 -16.56 7.65 -4.37
CA SER A 97 -17.71 7.62 -3.46
C SER A 97 -18.04 6.20 -3.02
N LEU A 98 -18.84 6.03 -1.98
CA LEU A 98 -19.31 4.72 -1.59
C LEU A 98 -20.13 4.06 -2.71
N GLY A 99 -19.74 2.85 -3.08
CA GLY A 99 -20.35 2.11 -4.21
C GLY A 99 -19.60 2.29 -5.53
N SER A 100 -18.58 3.15 -5.59
CA SER A 100 -17.73 3.25 -6.78
C SER A 100 -16.86 2.00 -6.95
N PHE A 101 -16.36 1.82 -8.16
CA PHE A 101 -15.53 0.68 -8.50
C PHE A 101 -14.39 1.06 -9.44
N VAL A 102 -13.36 0.22 -9.45
CA VAL A 102 -12.27 0.21 -10.43
C VAL A 102 -12.29 -1.14 -11.13
N GLU A 103 -12.11 -1.11 -12.42
CA GLU A 103 -12.16 -2.28 -13.29
C GLU A 103 -10.87 -2.43 -14.08
N TYR A 104 -10.30 -3.63 -14.05
CA TYR A 104 -9.20 -4.07 -14.89
C TYR A 104 -9.76 -4.98 -15.96
N ARG A 105 -9.71 -4.54 -17.22
CA ARG A 105 -10.18 -5.30 -18.38
C ARG A 105 -9.00 -5.89 -19.13
N PHE A 106 -9.11 -7.15 -19.44
CA PHE A 106 -8.13 -7.90 -20.19
C PHE A 106 -8.70 -8.28 -21.55
N ASP A 107 -7.89 -8.24 -22.60
CA ASP A 107 -8.32 -8.61 -23.97
C ASP A 107 -8.70 -10.09 -24.09
N GLN A 108 -8.19 -10.93 -23.19
CA GLN A 108 -8.46 -12.35 -23.10
C GLN A 108 -8.63 -12.80 -21.66
N PRO A 109 -9.31 -13.94 -21.41
CA PRO A 109 -9.37 -14.53 -20.08
C PRO A 109 -7.99 -14.68 -19.48
N THR A 110 -7.75 -14.03 -18.35
CA THR A 110 -6.44 -13.94 -17.72
C THR A 110 -6.49 -14.53 -16.33
N GLN A 111 -5.59 -15.46 -16.04
CA GLN A 111 -5.49 -16.06 -14.72
C GLN A 111 -4.80 -15.09 -13.75
N ILE A 112 -5.50 -14.75 -12.69
CA ILE A 112 -5.00 -13.91 -11.59
C ILE A 112 -4.96 -14.77 -10.34
N ASN A 113 -3.80 -14.83 -9.69
CA ASN A 113 -3.61 -15.61 -8.46
C ASN A 113 -3.48 -14.73 -7.21
N ARG A 114 -3.30 -13.42 -7.36
CA ARG A 114 -3.17 -12.49 -6.26
C ARG A 114 -3.56 -11.07 -6.66
N CYS A 115 -4.34 -10.42 -5.81
CA CYS A 115 -4.59 -8.98 -5.87
C CYS A 115 -3.96 -8.31 -4.66
N ARG A 116 -3.29 -7.18 -4.89
CA ARG A 116 -2.67 -6.34 -3.85
C ARG A 116 -3.40 -5.01 -3.78
N PHE A 117 -3.90 -4.69 -2.62
CA PHE A 117 -4.58 -3.43 -2.33
C PHE A 117 -3.80 -2.65 -1.29
N VAL A 118 -3.59 -1.38 -1.54
CA VAL A 118 -3.01 -0.45 -0.56
C VAL A 118 -4.01 0.68 -0.37
N PHE A 119 -4.59 0.74 0.82
CA PHE A 119 -5.58 1.74 1.17
C PHE A 119 -4.92 2.97 1.77
N ASP A 120 -5.52 4.12 1.56
CA ASP A 120 -5.04 5.34 2.17
C ASP A 120 -5.24 5.28 3.70
N SER A 121 -4.14 5.49 4.43
CA SER A 121 -4.13 5.58 5.89
C SER A 121 -4.15 7.01 6.39
N ASP A 122 -4.32 7.99 5.47
CA ASP A 122 -4.44 9.41 5.78
C ASP A 122 -3.33 9.93 6.71
N LEU A 123 -2.09 9.54 6.41
CA LEU A 123 -0.94 9.95 7.20
C LEU A 123 -0.65 11.45 7.13
N GLU A 124 -1.11 12.10 6.04
CA GLU A 124 -0.97 13.53 5.79
C GLU A 124 -2.12 14.36 6.35
N ARG A 125 -3.09 13.74 7.00
CA ARG A 125 -4.27 14.42 7.53
C ARG A 125 -3.93 15.56 8.50
N ASP A 126 -4.66 16.64 8.39
CA ASP A 126 -4.44 17.84 9.19
C ASP A 126 -4.85 17.69 10.65
N SER A 127 -5.81 16.84 10.92
CA SER A 127 -6.30 16.56 12.26
C SER A 127 -6.61 15.09 12.45
N CYS A 128 -6.45 14.60 13.67
CA CYS A 128 -6.97 13.31 14.08
C CYS A 128 -8.31 13.53 14.77
N THR A 129 -9.40 13.09 14.12
CA THR A 129 -10.73 13.13 14.75
C THR A 129 -11.16 14.49 15.31
N GLY A 130 -11.00 15.55 14.54
CA GLY A 130 -11.45 16.92 14.93
C GLY A 130 -10.51 17.65 15.90
N HIS A 131 -9.38 17.08 16.24
CA HIS A 131 -8.41 17.75 17.11
C HIS A 131 -7.32 18.44 16.30
N GLU A 132 -7.63 19.59 15.72
CA GLU A 132 -6.71 20.39 14.90
C GLU A 132 -5.44 20.86 15.63
N LYS A 133 -5.46 20.81 16.96
CA LYS A 133 -4.34 21.27 17.80
C LYS A 133 -3.09 20.38 17.75
N TYR A 134 -3.19 19.19 17.17
CA TYR A 134 -2.09 18.21 17.20
C TYR A 134 -0.87 18.60 16.41
N LYS A 135 -1.03 19.26 15.28
CA LYS A 135 0.09 19.68 14.45
C LYS A 135 0.98 20.74 15.10
N THR A 136 0.49 21.46 16.09
CA THR A 136 1.16 22.65 16.63
C THR A 136 1.83 22.44 17.97
N LEU A 137 1.68 21.27 18.58
CA LEU A 137 2.25 21.02 19.90
C LEU A 137 3.61 20.31 19.78
N PRO A 138 4.66 20.81 20.45
CA PRO A 138 5.90 20.07 20.60
C PRO A 138 5.62 18.81 21.40
N MET A 139 5.80 17.66 20.76
CA MET A 139 5.28 16.40 21.27
C MET A 139 6.25 15.71 22.19
N LEU A 140 5.94 15.75 23.46
CA LEU A 140 6.46 14.79 24.44
C LEU A 140 5.66 13.48 24.41
N CYS A 141 4.40 13.55 24.00
CA CYS A 141 3.48 12.41 23.90
C CYS A 141 2.40 12.73 22.86
N ASN A 142 2.04 11.76 22.04
CA ASN A 142 1.00 11.87 21.02
C ASN A 142 -0.41 11.82 21.59
N ARG A 143 -0.57 11.64 22.89
CA ARG A 143 -1.85 11.47 23.55
C ARG A 143 -1.87 12.29 24.84
N PHE A 144 -2.80 13.22 24.92
CA PHE A 144 -3.12 13.90 26.17
C PHE A 144 -4.09 13.06 27.00
N TYR A 145 -4.04 13.22 28.31
CA TYR A 145 -4.74 12.37 29.28
C TYR A 145 -6.26 12.26 29.07
N ASN A 146 -6.89 13.28 28.52
CA ASN A 146 -8.35 13.38 28.30
C ASN A 146 -8.75 13.38 26.83
N MET A 147 -7.92 12.85 25.97
CA MET A 147 -8.26 12.78 24.54
C MET A 147 -8.92 11.47 24.18
N GLU A 148 -9.87 11.58 23.28
CA GLU A 148 -10.44 10.40 22.67
C GLU A 148 -9.37 9.59 21.91
N PRO A 149 -9.46 8.27 21.91
CA PRO A 149 -8.58 7.43 21.13
C PRO A 149 -8.64 7.82 19.66
N PHE A 150 -7.50 7.74 18.98
CA PHE A 150 -7.48 7.88 17.53
C PHE A 150 -8.38 6.82 16.90
N GLY A 151 -9.35 7.25 16.13
CA GLY A 151 -10.14 6.37 15.28
C GLY A 151 -9.37 5.92 14.03
N PHE A 152 -9.92 4.98 13.30
CA PHE A 152 -9.43 4.64 11.97
C PHE A 152 -9.58 5.84 11.04
N PRO A 153 -8.63 6.03 10.10
CA PRO A 153 -8.77 7.04 9.07
C PRO A 153 -10.06 6.85 8.27
N GLN A 154 -10.76 7.96 7.97
CA GLN A 154 -12.02 7.90 7.21
C GLN A 154 -11.80 7.47 5.76
N THR A 155 -10.61 7.69 5.22
CA THR A 155 -10.21 7.30 3.87
C THR A 155 -9.88 5.81 3.74
N MET A 156 -9.67 5.11 4.86
CA MET A 156 -9.35 3.69 4.83
C MET A 156 -10.60 2.88 4.47
N VAL A 157 -10.50 2.09 3.41
CA VAL A 157 -11.59 1.24 2.96
C VAL A 157 -11.83 0.11 3.96
N LYS A 158 -13.02 0.09 4.53
CA LYS A 158 -13.45 -0.88 5.55
C LYS A 158 -14.06 -2.13 4.92
N ASP A 159 -14.90 -1.93 3.91
CA ASP A 159 -15.62 -3.01 3.26
C ASP A 159 -15.47 -2.89 1.74
N PHE A 160 -15.14 -3.98 1.10
CA PHE A 160 -15.08 -4.05 -0.36
C PHE A 160 -15.33 -5.45 -0.86
N ASP A 161 -15.78 -5.54 -2.10
CA ASP A 161 -16.02 -6.78 -2.82
C ASP A 161 -15.08 -6.85 -4.03
N LEU A 162 -14.47 -8.00 -4.22
CA LEU A 162 -13.74 -8.34 -5.43
C LEU A 162 -14.63 -9.22 -6.28
N VAL A 163 -14.93 -8.77 -7.48
CA VAL A 163 -15.79 -9.48 -8.43
C VAL A 163 -15.05 -9.71 -9.73
N TYR A 164 -15.49 -10.68 -10.51
CA TYR A 164 -14.96 -10.94 -11.85
C TYR A 164 -16.11 -11.17 -12.83
N LEU A 165 -15.87 -10.87 -14.09
CA LEU A 165 -16.79 -11.19 -15.17
C LEU A 165 -16.51 -12.60 -15.66
N ASP A 166 -17.49 -13.49 -15.64
CA ASP A 166 -17.36 -14.86 -16.14
C ASP A 166 -17.48 -14.92 -17.68
N GLU A 167 -17.30 -16.12 -18.25
CA GLU A 167 -17.41 -16.37 -19.69
C GLU A 167 -18.83 -16.11 -20.23
N ALA A 168 -19.83 -16.15 -19.38
CA ALA A 168 -21.22 -15.85 -19.76
C ALA A 168 -21.52 -14.35 -19.74
N GLY A 169 -20.55 -13.52 -19.31
CA GLY A 169 -20.73 -12.09 -19.15
C GLY A 169 -21.47 -11.68 -17.88
N GLU A 170 -21.49 -12.55 -16.87
CA GLU A 170 -22.11 -12.28 -15.58
C GLU A 170 -21.07 -11.96 -14.52
N TRP A 171 -21.36 -10.97 -13.67
CA TRP A 171 -20.51 -10.62 -12.54
C TRP A 171 -20.66 -11.65 -11.41
N LYS A 172 -19.54 -12.25 -11.03
CA LYS A 172 -19.46 -13.22 -9.93
C LYS A 172 -18.62 -12.67 -8.79
N LEU A 173 -19.06 -12.89 -7.58
CA LEU A 173 -18.31 -12.55 -6.38
C LEU A 173 -17.11 -13.51 -6.21
N LEU A 174 -15.90 -12.96 -6.21
CA LEU A 174 -14.69 -13.72 -5.91
C LEU A 174 -14.36 -13.70 -4.42
N LYS A 175 -14.37 -12.50 -3.83
CA LYS A 175 -14.04 -12.32 -2.43
C LYS A 175 -14.80 -11.14 -1.84
N GLN A 176 -15.32 -11.33 -0.65
CA GLN A 176 -15.88 -10.27 0.17
C GLN A 176 -14.96 -9.98 1.35
N VAL A 177 -14.55 -8.73 1.53
CA VAL A 177 -13.78 -8.28 2.68
C VAL A 177 -14.64 -7.34 3.51
N ARG A 178 -14.74 -7.62 4.80
CA ARG A 178 -15.52 -6.82 5.76
C ARG A 178 -14.68 -6.48 6.98
N ASN A 179 -14.92 -5.30 7.54
CA ASN A 179 -14.18 -4.79 8.70
C ASN A 179 -12.65 -4.78 8.49
N ASN A 180 -12.20 -4.40 7.30
CA ASN A 180 -10.78 -4.21 7.05
C ASN A 180 -10.23 -3.09 7.94
N TYR A 181 -9.08 -3.32 8.52
CA TYR A 181 -8.33 -2.35 9.31
C TYR A 181 -6.84 -2.27 8.88
N GLN A 182 -6.52 -2.94 7.78
CA GLN A 182 -5.16 -3.01 7.26
C GLN A 182 -5.01 -2.09 6.06
N ARG A 183 -3.90 -1.37 6.03
CA ARG A 183 -3.51 -0.57 4.87
C ARG A 183 -3.16 -1.47 3.68
N LEU A 184 -2.30 -2.44 3.89
CA LEU A 184 -1.92 -3.44 2.87
C LEU A 184 -2.80 -4.68 3.02
N CYS A 185 -3.52 -5.02 1.95
CA CYS A 185 -4.37 -6.18 1.90
C CYS A 185 -4.05 -7.03 0.67
N PHE A 186 -3.90 -8.34 0.87
CA PHE A 186 -3.75 -9.31 -0.20
C PHE A 186 -4.98 -10.20 -0.28
N VAL A 187 -5.51 -10.38 -1.49
CA VAL A 187 -6.50 -11.41 -1.81
C VAL A 187 -5.82 -12.44 -2.73
N LYS A 188 -5.81 -13.69 -2.28
CA LYS A 188 -5.24 -14.86 -2.99
C LYS A 188 -6.34 -15.81 -3.37
#